data_73001848030dde00a0d6dd22f3eea474
#
_entry.id   73001848030dde00a0d6dd22f3eea474
#
_cell.length_a   1.000
_cell.length_b   1.000
_cell.length_c   1.000
_cell.angle_alpha   90.00
_cell.angle_beta   90.00
_cell.angle_gamma   90.00
#
_symmetry.space_group_name_H-M   'P 1'
#
loop_
_entity.id
_entity.type
_entity.pdbx_description
1 polymer ?
#
loop_
_entity_poly.entity_id
_entity_poly.type
_entity_poly.pdbx_seq_one_letter_code
_entity_poly.pdbx_strand_id
1 'polypeptide(L)'
;TAGVKLAMGQTILAESAGYEIKPESTFTGLALVFLIARAFSSGCTALTGVEAISNGVPAFRKPKSANAASTLVMLGVLSVTMFMSITILALVTKVKVTEFNSDLIGLPAGEDQKTVIAQIAQAVFSNFPPMFIFVSTVTALILVLAANTAFNGFPVLGSILAQDSYLPRQLHNRGDRLAFSNGIVTLAFLAMILVIVFKASVTALIQLYIVGVFISFTLSQLGMIRHWTRLLRVEEDPTVRRSYQNRRIVNAIGFMMTGSVLIIVLATKFTRGAWIVCIAIPVLFLIMKAIQKHYERVAIELTPEDNERFLLPARVHAVVLVAKLHKPTLRALAYARATRPSTLEALTVEVSEGESEALIDEWERRQIPVTLKVLESPFREITRPVVDYVRSIRRDSPRDLVTVYVPEYVVGHWWEHLLHNQSALRLKSRLLFTP
;
A
#
# COMPACT_ATOMS: atom_id res chain seq x y z
N THR A 1 -18.78 -38.16 -7.34
CA THR A 1 -18.99 -38.97 -6.12
C THR A 1 -20.37 -38.71 -5.52
N ALA A 2 -20.79 -37.47 -5.25
CA ALA A 2 -22.12 -37.17 -4.69
C ALA A 2 -23.25 -37.69 -5.57
N GLY A 3 -23.22 -37.43 -6.89
CA GLY A 3 -24.23 -37.90 -7.85
C GLY A 3 -24.32 -39.44 -7.90
N VAL A 4 -23.21 -40.15 -7.77
CA VAL A 4 -23.19 -41.61 -7.73
C VAL A 4 -23.84 -42.12 -6.45
N LYS A 5 -23.53 -41.55 -5.28
CA LYS A 5 -24.15 -41.91 -4.00
C LYS A 5 -25.68 -41.70 -4.02
N LEU A 6 -26.11 -40.56 -4.58
CA LEU A 6 -27.54 -40.26 -4.73
C LEU A 6 -28.23 -41.23 -5.68
N ALA A 7 -27.61 -41.61 -6.80
CA ALA A 7 -28.12 -42.57 -7.74
C ALA A 7 -28.22 -44.02 -7.11
N MET A 8 -27.38 -44.29 -6.12
CA MET A 8 -27.42 -45.54 -5.32
C MET A 8 -28.43 -45.47 -4.16
N GLY A 9 -29.23 -44.40 -4.04
CA GLY A 9 -30.21 -44.21 -2.97
C GLY A 9 -29.62 -43.87 -1.59
N GLN A 10 -28.34 -43.52 -1.52
CA GLN A 10 -27.72 -43.14 -0.25
C GLN A 10 -28.06 -41.70 0.10
N THR A 11 -28.51 -41.46 1.31
CA THR A 11 -28.72 -40.12 1.82
C THR A 11 -27.38 -39.53 2.25
N ILE A 12 -27.05 -38.33 1.69
CA ILE A 12 -25.83 -37.63 2.03
C ILE A 12 -26.26 -36.41 2.90
N LEU A 13 -26.03 -36.47 4.19
CA LEU A 13 -26.41 -35.43 5.15
C LEU A 13 -25.16 -34.79 5.72
N ALA A 14 -25.18 -33.47 5.77
CA ALA A 14 -24.16 -32.69 6.46
C ALA A 14 -24.30 -32.80 7.97
N GLU A 15 -23.24 -32.53 8.70
CA GLU A 15 -23.23 -32.50 10.17
C GLU A 15 -24.32 -31.58 10.73
N SER A 16 -24.46 -30.39 10.12
CA SER A 16 -25.47 -29.40 10.53
C SER A 16 -26.90 -29.68 10.05
N ALA A 17 -27.14 -30.79 9.31
CA ALA A 17 -28.47 -31.05 8.78
C ALA A 17 -29.53 -31.23 9.87
N GLY A 18 -29.14 -31.74 11.05
CA GLY A 18 -29.99 -31.90 12.22
C GLY A 18 -30.11 -30.66 13.12
N TYR A 19 -29.32 -29.61 12.89
CA TYR A 19 -29.36 -28.40 13.70
C TYR A 19 -30.56 -27.53 13.31
N GLU A 20 -31.00 -26.66 14.22
CA GLU A 20 -32.06 -25.69 13.96
C GLU A 20 -31.51 -24.27 13.86
N ILE A 21 -32.06 -23.50 12.94
CA ILE A 21 -31.70 -22.07 12.81
C ILE A 21 -32.69 -21.27 13.63
N LYS A 22 -32.20 -20.41 14.51
CA LYS A 22 -33.04 -19.51 15.29
C LYS A 22 -33.74 -18.53 14.34
N PRO A 23 -35.07 -18.50 14.28
CA PRO A 23 -35.78 -17.58 13.40
C PRO A 23 -35.62 -16.16 13.89
N GLU A 24 -35.12 -15.24 13.04
CA GLU A 24 -35.02 -13.83 13.39
C GLU A 24 -36.41 -13.18 13.52
N SER A 25 -37.29 -13.39 12.56
CA SER A 25 -38.69 -12.93 12.53
C SER A 25 -39.37 -13.38 11.21
N THR A 26 -40.68 -13.30 11.16
CA THR A 26 -41.42 -13.45 9.87
C THR A 26 -41.32 -12.17 9.06
N PHE A 27 -40.58 -12.21 7.98
CA PHE A 27 -40.43 -11.05 7.09
C PHE A 27 -41.56 -11.02 6.04
N THR A 28 -42.34 -9.93 6.00
CA THR A 28 -43.40 -9.69 5.01
C THR A 28 -43.20 -8.32 4.38
N GLY A 29 -43.71 -8.14 3.16
CA GLY A 29 -43.70 -6.86 2.46
C GLY A 29 -42.28 -6.33 2.18
N LEU A 30 -42.00 -5.08 2.55
CA LEU A 30 -40.70 -4.43 2.34
C LEU A 30 -39.54 -5.12 3.08
N ALA A 31 -39.80 -5.73 4.24
CA ALA A 31 -38.79 -6.47 4.97
C ALA A 31 -38.30 -7.72 4.23
N LEU A 32 -39.19 -8.41 3.50
CA LEU A 32 -38.81 -9.53 2.63
C LEU A 32 -37.94 -9.07 1.46
N VAL A 33 -38.31 -7.96 0.82
CA VAL A 33 -37.50 -7.37 -0.27
C VAL A 33 -36.10 -7.02 0.24
N PHE A 34 -36.01 -6.42 1.43
CA PHE A 34 -34.73 -6.11 2.05
C PHE A 34 -33.90 -7.37 2.38
N LEU A 35 -34.53 -8.44 2.84
CA LEU A 35 -33.88 -9.72 3.09
C LEU A 35 -33.29 -10.31 1.79
N ILE A 36 -34.09 -10.31 0.71
CA ILE A 36 -33.63 -10.79 -0.61
C ILE A 36 -32.46 -9.91 -1.12
N ALA A 37 -32.57 -8.59 -1.00
CA ALA A 37 -31.50 -7.67 -1.37
C ALA A 37 -30.22 -7.91 -0.56
N ARG A 38 -30.34 -8.19 0.73
CA ARG A 38 -29.21 -8.55 1.61
C ARG A 38 -28.56 -9.87 1.21
N ALA A 39 -29.35 -10.89 0.89
CA ALA A 39 -28.86 -12.18 0.40
C ALA A 39 -28.14 -12.02 -0.94
N PHE A 40 -28.72 -11.28 -1.89
CA PHE A 40 -28.11 -10.93 -3.17
C PHE A 40 -26.78 -10.20 -2.99
N SER A 41 -26.75 -9.17 -2.13
CA SER A 41 -25.54 -8.43 -1.79
C SER A 41 -24.42 -9.33 -1.24
N SER A 42 -24.77 -10.33 -0.42
CA SER A 42 -23.81 -11.30 0.09
C SER A 42 -23.30 -12.25 -1.01
N GLY A 43 -24.18 -12.64 -1.95
CA GLY A 43 -23.81 -13.46 -3.12
C GLY A 43 -22.86 -12.74 -4.09
N CYS A 44 -22.88 -11.40 -4.12
CA CYS A 44 -21.97 -10.61 -4.97
C CYS A 44 -20.50 -10.78 -4.60
N THR A 45 -20.16 -11.33 -3.43
CA THR A 45 -18.78 -11.72 -3.07
C THR A 45 -18.21 -12.78 -4.00
N ALA A 46 -19.04 -13.58 -4.63
CA ALA A 46 -18.59 -14.58 -5.60
C ALA A 46 -17.92 -13.99 -6.85
N LEU A 47 -18.08 -12.67 -7.09
CA LEU A 47 -17.42 -11.95 -8.19
C LEU A 47 -15.98 -11.54 -7.87
N THR A 48 -15.42 -11.95 -6.74
CA THR A 48 -14.02 -11.69 -6.40
C THR A 48 -13.08 -12.28 -7.46
N GLY A 49 -12.02 -11.55 -7.78
CA GLY A 49 -11.02 -11.97 -8.79
C GLY A 49 -11.22 -11.34 -10.17
N VAL A 50 -12.40 -10.81 -10.50
CA VAL A 50 -12.65 -10.06 -11.76
C VAL A 50 -11.73 -8.84 -11.82
N GLU A 51 -11.52 -8.16 -10.70
CA GLU A 51 -10.63 -7.01 -10.56
C GLU A 51 -9.17 -7.35 -10.88
N ALA A 52 -8.71 -8.54 -10.51
CA ALA A 52 -7.33 -8.98 -10.79
C ALA A 52 -7.06 -9.07 -12.30
N ILE A 53 -8.03 -9.59 -13.06
CA ILE A 53 -7.92 -9.67 -14.53
C ILE A 53 -8.05 -8.29 -15.15
N SER A 54 -9.00 -7.47 -14.72
CA SER A 54 -9.23 -6.13 -15.28
C SER A 54 -8.04 -5.20 -15.04
N ASN A 55 -7.44 -5.24 -13.87
CA ASN A 55 -6.24 -4.47 -13.53
C ASN A 55 -4.97 -5.06 -14.16
N GLY A 56 -4.95 -6.37 -14.44
CA GLY A 56 -3.84 -7.10 -15.05
C GLY A 56 -3.76 -7.00 -16.58
N VAL A 57 -4.70 -6.32 -17.27
CA VAL A 57 -4.72 -6.22 -18.74
C VAL A 57 -3.37 -5.79 -19.34
N PRO A 58 -2.61 -4.82 -18.78
CA PRO A 58 -1.30 -4.44 -19.30
C PRO A 58 -0.28 -5.59 -19.37
N ALA A 59 -0.40 -6.60 -18.51
CA ALA A 59 0.50 -7.75 -18.43
C ALA A 59 0.15 -8.88 -19.42
N PHE A 60 -1.02 -8.85 -20.06
CA PHE A 60 -1.40 -9.87 -21.04
C PHE A 60 -0.57 -9.80 -22.32
N ARG A 61 -0.39 -10.95 -22.98
CA ARG A 61 0.17 -11.02 -24.33
C ARG A 61 -0.73 -10.32 -25.35
N LYS A 62 -0.14 -9.78 -26.40
CA LYS A 62 -0.91 -9.19 -27.52
C LYS A 62 -1.71 -10.26 -28.28
N PRO A 63 -2.97 -9.98 -28.63
CA PRO A 63 -3.77 -8.77 -28.39
C PRO A 63 -4.33 -8.75 -26.95
N LYS A 64 -3.85 -7.77 -26.14
CA LYS A 64 -4.08 -7.75 -24.68
C LYS A 64 -5.57 -7.74 -24.29
N SER A 65 -6.36 -6.88 -24.91
CA SER A 65 -7.79 -6.72 -24.62
C SER A 65 -8.62 -7.97 -24.96
N ALA A 66 -8.31 -8.62 -26.08
CA ALA A 66 -9.01 -9.84 -26.48
C ALA A 66 -8.69 -11.01 -25.53
N ASN A 67 -7.41 -11.18 -25.19
CA ASN A 67 -6.98 -12.23 -24.27
C ASN A 67 -7.55 -12.03 -22.87
N ALA A 68 -7.57 -10.78 -22.37
CA ALA A 68 -8.18 -10.45 -21.09
C ALA A 68 -9.71 -10.71 -21.10
N ALA A 69 -10.40 -10.33 -22.17
CA ALA A 69 -11.83 -10.59 -22.31
C ALA A 69 -12.15 -12.07 -22.33
N SER A 70 -11.39 -12.89 -23.08
CA SER A 70 -11.53 -14.34 -23.11
C SER A 70 -11.32 -14.96 -21.73
N THR A 71 -10.30 -14.50 -21.01
CA THR A 71 -10.02 -14.95 -19.62
C THR A 71 -11.16 -14.58 -18.67
N LEU A 72 -11.73 -13.37 -18.80
CA LEU A 72 -12.90 -12.95 -18.01
C LEU A 72 -14.13 -13.80 -18.26
N VAL A 73 -14.41 -14.14 -19.52
CA VAL A 73 -15.53 -15.04 -19.88
C VAL A 73 -15.31 -16.41 -19.26
N MET A 74 -14.10 -16.97 -19.39
CA MET A 74 -13.76 -18.26 -18.80
C MET A 74 -13.91 -18.24 -17.28
N LEU A 75 -13.41 -17.20 -16.62
CA LEU A 75 -13.60 -17.01 -15.17
C LEU A 75 -15.08 -16.98 -14.81
N GLY A 76 -15.90 -16.21 -15.55
CA GLY A 76 -17.35 -16.11 -15.31
C GLY A 76 -18.05 -17.44 -15.42
N VAL A 77 -17.79 -18.19 -16.49
CA VAL A 77 -18.39 -19.54 -16.70
C VAL A 77 -17.98 -20.49 -15.58
N LEU A 78 -16.69 -20.56 -15.24
CA LEU A 78 -16.18 -21.42 -14.17
C LEU A 78 -16.79 -21.04 -12.82
N SER A 79 -16.79 -19.75 -12.47
CA SER A 79 -17.32 -19.27 -11.19
C SER A 79 -18.80 -19.56 -11.03
N VAL A 80 -19.61 -19.30 -12.08
CA VAL A 80 -21.04 -19.58 -12.04
C VAL A 80 -21.30 -21.08 -11.93
N THR A 81 -20.59 -21.92 -12.70
CA THR A 81 -20.74 -23.37 -12.66
C THR A 81 -20.38 -23.94 -11.29
N MET A 82 -19.25 -23.48 -10.71
CA MET A 82 -18.82 -23.89 -9.37
C MET A 82 -19.82 -23.46 -8.30
N PHE A 83 -20.25 -22.20 -8.36
CA PHE A 83 -21.22 -21.66 -7.39
C PHE A 83 -22.55 -22.41 -7.43
N MET A 84 -23.10 -22.65 -8.63
CA MET A 84 -24.30 -23.45 -8.79
C MET A 84 -24.13 -24.89 -8.28
N SER A 85 -22.99 -25.52 -8.58
CA SER A 85 -22.71 -26.89 -8.12
C SER A 85 -22.62 -26.97 -6.58
N ILE A 86 -21.94 -26.01 -5.93
CA ILE A 86 -21.86 -25.95 -4.47
C ILE A 86 -23.23 -25.68 -3.86
N THR A 87 -24.03 -24.79 -4.45
CA THR A 87 -25.40 -24.48 -3.97
C THR A 87 -26.29 -25.71 -4.03
N ILE A 88 -26.26 -26.43 -5.16
CA ILE A 88 -27.03 -27.67 -5.31
C ILE A 88 -26.58 -28.73 -4.27
N LEU A 89 -25.28 -28.89 -4.10
CA LEU A 89 -24.75 -29.84 -3.10
C LEU A 89 -25.13 -29.41 -1.68
N ALA A 90 -25.08 -28.12 -1.32
CA ALA A 90 -25.50 -27.63 -0.02
C ALA A 90 -26.97 -27.90 0.28
N LEU A 91 -27.85 -27.71 -0.74
CA LEU A 91 -29.28 -28.02 -0.64
C LEU A 91 -29.52 -29.52 -0.44
N VAL A 92 -28.85 -30.35 -1.25
CA VAL A 92 -28.99 -31.82 -1.18
C VAL A 92 -28.46 -32.36 0.16
N THR A 93 -27.36 -31.85 0.65
CA THR A 93 -26.77 -32.29 1.93
C THR A 93 -27.41 -31.60 3.14
N LYS A 94 -28.37 -30.67 2.92
CA LYS A 94 -29.06 -29.90 3.95
C LYS A 94 -28.12 -29.13 4.89
N VAL A 95 -27.05 -28.56 4.34
CA VAL A 95 -26.13 -27.75 5.13
C VAL A 95 -26.85 -26.54 5.72
N LYS A 96 -26.68 -26.32 7.00
CA LYS A 96 -27.18 -25.15 7.74
C LYS A 96 -25.99 -24.35 8.30
N VAL A 97 -25.95 -23.06 7.99
CA VAL A 97 -24.90 -22.14 8.44
C VAL A 97 -25.54 -20.80 8.78
N THR A 98 -25.09 -20.20 9.84
CA THR A 98 -25.56 -18.88 10.31
C THR A 98 -24.37 -17.91 10.41
N GLU A 99 -24.67 -16.61 10.50
CA GLU A 99 -23.63 -15.59 10.61
C GLU A 99 -22.92 -15.65 11.99
N PHE A 100 -23.66 -15.99 13.03
CA PHE A 100 -23.15 -16.15 14.40
C PHE A 100 -23.40 -17.57 14.90
N ASN A 101 -22.43 -18.14 15.61
CA ASN A 101 -22.54 -19.47 16.19
C ASN A 101 -23.74 -19.60 17.13
N SER A 102 -24.14 -18.49 17.79
CA SER A 102 -25.30 -18.41 18.70
C SER A 102 -26.67 -18.62 18.06
N ASP A 103 -26.73 -18.48 16.72
CA ASP A 103 -28.00 -18.59 15.98
C ASP A 103 -28.23 -19.99 15.39
N LEU A 104 -27.25 -20.90 15.60
CA LEU A 104 -27.31 -22.29 15.20
C LEU A 104 -27.55 -23.17 16.45
N ILE A 105 -28.80 -23.60 16.64
CA ILE A 105 -29.21 -24.45 17.77
C ILE A 105 -28.79 -25.90 17.46
N GLY A 106 -28.05 -26.50 18.40
CA GLY A 106 -27.51 -27.86 18.24
C GLY A 106 -26.00 -27.91 18.02
N LEU A 107 -25.35 -26.76 17.84
CA LEU A 107 -23.90 -26.67 17.82
C LEU A 107 -23.35 -26.90 19.24
N PRO A 108 -22.36 -27.82 19.45
CA PRO A 108 -21.75 -28.04 20.75
C PRO A 108 -21.14 -26.75 21.32
N ALA A 109 -21.26 -26.54 22.61
CA ALA A 109 -20.75 -25.35 23.29
C ALA A 109 -19.21 -25.28 23.18
N GLY A 110 -18.68 -24.19 22.61
CA GLY A 110 -17.25 -23.98 22.44
C GLY A 110 -16.69 -24.45 21.08
N GLU A 111 -17.52 -25.00 20.21
CA GLU A 111 -17.14 -25.34 18.84
C GLU A 111 -17.57 -24.25 17.86
N ASP A 112 -16.73 -24.03 16.84
CA ASP A 112 -17.03 -23.15 15.72
C ASP A 112 -17.72 -23.89 14.58
N GLN A 113 -18.62 -23.21 13.86
CA GLN A 113 -19.25 -23.75 12.66
C GLN A 113 -18.21 -24.10 11.60
N LYS A 114 -18.29 -25.33 11.07
CA LYS A 114 -17.49 -25.69 9.91
C LYS A 114 -17.97 -24.95 8.66
N THR A 115 -17.03 -24.61 7.77
CA THR A 115 -17.38 -23.98 6.51
C THR A 115 -18.29 -24.86 5.65
N VAL A 116 -19.12 -24.25 4.79
CA VAL A 116 -20.02 -24.98 3.88
C VAL A 116 -19.26 -26.03 3.07
N ILE A 117 -18.10 -25.68 2.51
CA ILE A 117 -17.27 -26.59 1.73
C ILE A 117 -16.76 -27.77 2.57
N ALA A 118 -16.35 -27.51 3.80
CA ALA A 118 -15.88 -28.58 4.70
C ALA A 118 -17.01 -29.53 5.06
N GLN A 119 -18.21 -29.03 5.35
CA GLN A 119 -19.39 -29.87 5.66
C GLN A 119 -19.82 -30.70 4.46
N ILE A 120 -19.86 -30.13 3.25
CA ILE A 120 -20.16 -30.85 2.01
C ILE A 120 -19.10 -31.93 1.76
N ALA A 121 -17.82 -31.59 1.88
CA ALA A 121 -16.74 -32.55 1.66
C ALA A 121 -16.80 -33.69 2.66
N GLN A 122 -17.05 -33.42 3.95
CA GLN A 122 -17.22 -34.43 4.99
C GLN A 122 -18.40 -35.36 4.70
N ALA A 123 -19.54 -34.81 4.29
CA ALA A 123 -20.73 -35.58 3.94
C ALA A 123 -20.51 -36.48 2.71
N VAL A 124 -19.92 -35.91 1.64
CA VAL A 124 -19.70 -36.62 0.37
C VAL A 124 -18.63 -37.68 0.52
N PHE A 125 -17.56 -37.41 1.29
CA PHE A 125 -16.43 -38.33 1.47
C PHE A 125 -16.42 -39.04 2.83
N SER A 126 -17.59 -39.19 3.48
CA SER A 126 -17.73 -39.85 4.77
C SER A 126 -17.08 -41.24 4.82
N ASN A 127 -17.10 -41.97 3.70
CA ASN A 127 -16.53 -43.33 3.58
C ASN A 127 -15.05 -43.34 3.19
N PHE A 128 -14.44 -42.16 2.92
CA PHE A 128 -13.05 -42.06 2.51
C PHE A 128 -12.38 -40.79 3.08
N PRO A 129 -12.03 -40.80 4.38
CA PRO A 129 -11.46 -39.63 5.09
C PRO A 129 -10.26 -38.98 4.41
N PRO A 130 -9.32 -39.66 3.74
CA PRO A 130 -8.20 -39.03 3.06
C PRO A 130 -8.64 -37.99 2.02
N MET A 131 -9.77 -38.16 1.35
CA MET A 131 -10.28 -37.22 0.35
C MET A 131 -10.83 -35.95 1.00
N PHE A 132 -11.41 -36.02 2.18
CA PHE A 132 -11.78 -34.88 2.95
C PHE A 132 -10.55 -34.02 3.30
N ILE A 133 -9.47 -34.63 3.78
CA ILE A 133 -8.21 -33.96 4.09
C ILE A 133 -7.64 -33.31 2.83
N PHE A 134 -7.64 -34.04 1.70
CA PHE A 134 -7.18 -33.52 0.42
C PHE A 134 -7.95 -32.26 -0.01
N VAL A 135 -9.30 -32.30 0.00
CA VAL A 135 -10.14 -31.14 -0.37
C VAL A 135 -9.89 -29.96 0.56
N SER A 136 -9.78 -30.19 1.87
CA SER A 136 -9.49 -29.14 2.85
C SER A 136 -8.13 -28.50 2.61
N THR A 137 -7.09 -29.31 2.35
CA THR A 137 -5.73 -28.83 2.06
C THR A 137 -5.69 -28.03 0.77
N VAL A 138 -6.33 -28.51 -0.30
CA VAL A 138 -6.40 -27.79 -1.58
C VAL A 138 -7.15 -26.47 -1.42
N THR A 139 -8.24 -26.45 -0.64
CA THR A 139 -8.99 -25.22 -0.36
C THR A 139 -8.11 -24.21 0.38
N ALA A 140 -7.37 -24.64 1.40
CA ALA A 140 -6.43 -23.76 2.11
C ALA A 140 -5.33 -23.22 1.16
N LEU A 141 -4.77 -24.08 0.29
CA LEU A 141 -3.76 -23.68 -0.69
C LEU A 141 -4.29 -22.63 -1.68
N ILE A 142 -5.53 -22.80 -2.15
CA ILE A 142 -6.18 -21.82 -3.04
C ILE A 142 -6.32 -20.46 -2.35
N LEU A 143 -6.67 -20.43 -1.05
CA LEU A 143 -6.76 -19.16 -0.30
C LEU A 143 -5.40 -18.47 -0.18
N VAL A 144 -4.32 -19.22 0.03
CA VAL A 144 -2.94 -18.67 0.04
C VAL A 144 -2.59 -18.10 -1.33
N LEU A 145 -2.91 -18.81 -2.41
CA LEU A 145 -2.67 -18.32 -3.78
C LEU A 145 -3.51 -17.06 -4.09
N ALA A 146 -4.75 -17.00 -3.61
CA ALA A 146 -5.61 -15.82 -3.75
C ALA A 146 -5.00 -14.60 -3.04
N ALA A 147 -4.48 -14.77 -1.81
CA ALA A 147 -3.78 -13.72 -1.10
C ALA A 147 -2.53 -13.23 -1.86
N ASN A 148 -1.75 -14.13 -2.46
CA ASN A 148 -0.59 -13.78 -3.27
C ASN A 148 -0.92 -12.87 -4.46
N THR A 149 -2.13 -12.97 -5.02
CA THR A 149 -2.59 -12.10 -6.12
C THR A 149 -2.63 -10.63 -5.69
N ALA A 150 -3.03 -10.34 -4.45
CA ALA A 150 -3.06 -8.97 -3.92
C ALA A 150 -1.64 -8.38 -3.82
N PHE A 151 -0.64 -9.20 -3.44
CA PHE A 151 0.76 -8.79 -3.34
C PHE A 151 1.41 -8.52 -4.70
N ASN A 152 0.82 -8.96 -5.80
CA ASN A 152 1.21 -8.57 -7.16
C ASN A 152 0.43 -7.33 -7.63
N GLY A 153 -0.87 -7.28 -7.43
CA GLY A 153 -1.75 -6.24 -7.96
C GLY A 153 -1.55 -4.88 -7.31
N PHE A 154 -1.57 -4.82 -5.99
CA PHE A 154 -1.46 -3.55 -5.25
C PHE A 154 -0.14 -2.82 -5.50
N PRO A 155 1.05 -3.45 -5.44
CA PRO A 155 2.31 -2.74 -5.70
C PRO A 155 2.42 -2.16 -7.10
N VAL A 156 1.87 -2.85 -8.10
CA VAL A 156 1.84 -2.36 -9.49
C VAL A 156 0.94 -1.12 -9.60
N LEU A 157 -0.27 -1.17 -9.05
CA LEU A 157 -1.18 -0.02 -9.04
C LEU A 157 -0.60 1.15 -8.23
N GLY A 158 -0.02 0.86 -7.05
CA GLY A 158 0.68 1.85 -6.23
C GLY A 158 1.84 2.52 -6.97
N SER A 159 2.59 1.74 -7.76
CA SER A 159 3.67 2.27 -8.62
C SER A 159 3.14 3.21 -9.70
N ILE A 160 2.02 2.89 -10.36
CA ILE A 160 1.39 3.76 -11.37
C ILE A 160 0.92 5.06 -10.72
N LEU A 161 0.23 4.99 -9.58
CA LEU A 161 -0.23 6.18 -8.86
C LEU A 161 0.93 7.05 -8.35
N ALA A 162 2.06 6.44 -7.96
CA ALA A 162 3.26 7.16 -7.58
C ALA A 162 3.94 7.84 -8.79
N GLN A 163 3.92 7.20 -9.96
CA GLN A 163 4.39 7.78 -11.21
C GLN A 163 3.55 9.01 -11.62
N ASP A 164 2.23 8.93 -11.41
CA ASP A 164 1.29 10.03 -11.64
C ASP A 164 1.27 11.06 -10.48
N SER A 165 2.22 10.95 -9.54
CA SER A 165 2.38 11.87 -8.40
C SER A 165 1.24 11.86 -7.36
N TYR A 166 0.37 10.86 -7.36
CA TYR A 166 -0.69 10.70 -6.36
C TYR A 166 -0.23 9.97 -5.10
N LEU A 167 0.87 9.23 -5.16
CA LEU A 167 1.47 8.52 -4.02
C LEU A 167 2.96 8.85 -3.90
N PRO A 168 3.60 8.58 -2.74
CA PRO A 168 5.03 8.79 -2.55
C PRO A 168 5.86 8.05 -3.60
N ARG A 169 6.85 8.73 -4.19
CA ARG A 169 7.72 8.19 -5.25
C ARG A 169 8.46 6.92 -4.86
N GLN A 170 8.66 6.68 -3.56
CA GLN A 170 9.26 5.45 -3.06
C GLN A 170 8.48 4.18 -3.45
N LEU A 171 7.17 4.27 -3.72
CA LEU A 171 6.36 3.15 -4.19
C LEU A 171 6.59 2.80 -5.66
N HIS A 172 7.19 3.72 -6.44
CA HIS A 172 7.58 3.47 -7.83
C HIS A 172 8.96 2.82 -7.95
N ASN A 173 9.82 2.98 -6.95
CA ASN A 173 11.15 2.42 -6.98
C ASN A 173 11.12 0.89 -6.87
N ARG A 174 11.84 0.23 -7.76
CA ARG A 174 12.08 -1.21 -7.68
C ARG A 174 13.31 -1.47 -6.82
N GLY A 175 13.21 -2.43 -5.90
CA GLY A 175 14.37 -2.91 -5.15
C GLY A 175 15.32 -3.75 -5.99
N ASP A 176 16.41 -4.21 -5.40
CA ASP A 176 17.48 -5.00 -6.06
C ASP A 176 16.98 -6.25 -6.79
N ARG A 177 15.84 -6.80 -6.35
CA ARG A 177 15.19 -7.95 -7.00
C ARG A 177 14.15 -7.56 -8.05
N LEU A 178 14.17 -6.33 -8.56
CA LEU A 178 13.22 -5.76 -9.52
C LEU A 178 11.74 -5.81 -9.07
N ALA A 179 11.49 -6.01 -7.78
CA ALA A 179 10.18 -6.02 -7.17
C ALA A 179 9.87 -4.66 -6.51
N PHE A 180 8.58 -4.30 -6.44
CA PHE A 180 8.12 -3.12 -5.72
C PHE A 180 8.05 -3.39 -4.21
N SER A 181 9.21 -3.59 -3.56
CA SER A 181 9.32 -4.02 -2.16
C SER A 181 8.56 -3.11 -1.19
N ASN A 182 8.63 -1.79 -1.39
CA ASN A 182 7.92 -0.82 -0.55
C ASN A 182 6.39 -0.98 -0.66
N GLY A 183 5.87 -1.29 -1.85
CA GLY A 183 4.45 -1.57 -2.05
C GLY A 183 4.00 -2.84 -1.34
N ILE A 184 4.82 -3.90 -1.40
CA ILE A 184 4.56 -5.17 -0.71
C ILE A 184 4.52 -4.97 0.80
N VAL A 185 5.53 -4.29 1.36
CA VAL A 185 5.60 -3.99 2.82
C VAL A 185 4.43 -3.13 3.26
N THR A 186 4.08 -2.10 2.49
CA THR A 186 2.92 -1.24 2.79
C THR A 186 1.63 -2.04 2.81
N LEU A 187 1.39 -2.91 1.81
CA LEU A 187 0.20 -3.76 1.78
C LEU A 187 0.16 -4.71 2.98
N ALA A 188 1.28 -5.38 3.28
CA ALA A 188 1.37 -6.31 4.42
C ALA A 188 1.06 -5.60 5.75
N PHE A 189 1.60 -4.41 5.95
CA PHE A 189 1.36 -3.60 7.15
C PHE A 189 -0.11 -3.19 7.28
N LEU A 190 -0.73 -2.67 6.21
CA LEU A 190 -2.14 -2.29 6.20
C LEU A 190 -3.06 -3.48 6.39
N ALA A 191 -2.77 -4.62 5.75
CA ALA A 191 -3.53 -5.86 5.92
C ALA A 191 -3.45 -6.37 7.37
N MET A 192 -2.26 -6.34 7.97
CA MET A 192 -2.07 -6.73 9.38
C MET A 192 -2.90 -5.84 10.33
N ILE A 193 -2.93 -4.52 10.12
CA ILE A 193 -3.77 -3.61 10.91
C ILE A 193 -5.24 -4.01 10.78
N LEU A 194 -5.74 -4.26 9.56
CA LEU A 194 -7.12 -4.65 9.34
C LEU A 194 -7.46 -5.97 10.04
N VAL A 195 -6.58 -6.97 9.96
CA VAL A 195 -6.78 -8.26 10.62
C VAL A 195 -6.86 -8.09 12.14
N ILE A 196 -6.00 -7.27 12.74
CA ILE A 196 -6.00 -7.01 14.18
C ILE A 196 -7.26 -6.24 14.59
N VAL A 197 -7.61 -5.15 13.90
CA VAL A 197 -8.76 -4.30 14.22
C VAL A 197 -10.07 -5.08 14.13
N PHE A 198 -10.21 -5.93 13.10
CA PHE A 198 -11.42 -6.74 12.89
C PHE A 198 -11.33 -8.13 13.53
N LYS A 199 -10.33 -8.38 14.41
CA LYS A 199 -10.14 -9.66 15.13
C LYS A 199 -10.21 -10.88 14.20
N ALA A 200 -9.61 -10.78 13.01
CA ALA A 200 -9.63 -11.80 11.95
C ALA A 200 -11.04 -12.24 11.50
N SER A 201 -12.08 -11.43 11.74
CA SER A 201 -13.44 -11.74 11.30
C SER A 201 -13.56 -11.61 9.79
N VAL A 202 -13.62 -12.75 9.10
CA VAL A 202 -13.77 -12.82 7.63
C VAL A 202 -15.07 -12.12 7.21
N THR A 203 -16.16 -12.32 7.95
CA THR A 203 -17.46 -11.72 7.65
C THR A 203 -17.40 -10.19 7.67
N ALA A 204 -16.73 -9.60 8.65
CA ALA A 204 -16.59 -8.15 8.75
C ALA A 204 -15.68 -7.59 7.64
N LEU A 205 -14.54 -8.25 7.36
CA LEU A 205 -13.60 -7.82 6.32
C LEU A 205 -14.21 -7.90 4.91
N ILE A 206 -15.01 -8.93 4.63
CA ILE A 206 -15.73 -9.10 3.36
C ILE A 206 -16.71 -7.94 3.11
N GLN A 207 -17.34 -7.38 4.13
CA GLN A 207 -18.26 -6.25 3.98
C GLN A 207 -17.53 -5.00 3.45
N LEU A 208 -16.32 -4.73 3.97
CA LEU A 208 -15.48 -3.63 3.49
C LEU A 208 -15.06 -3.85 2.04
N TYR A 209 -14.64 -5.07 1.72
CA TYR A 209 -14.19 -5.44 0.39
C TYR A 209 -15.27 -5.22 -0.67
N ILE A 210 -16.50 -5.74 -0.45
CA ILE A 210 -17.60 -5.63 -1.43
C ILE A 210 -17.88 -4.17 -1.79
N VAL A 211 -17.98 -3.28 -0.81
CA VAL A 211 -18.24 -1.86 -1.04
C VAL A 211 -17.13 -1.24 -1.90
N GLY A 212 -15.87 -1.50 -1.53
CA GLY A 212 -14.72 -0.99 -2.29
C GLY A 212 -14.71 -1.45 -3.75
N VAL A 213 -14.97 -2.72 -3.99
CA VAL A 213 -15.01 -3.30 -5.34
C VAL A 213 -16.13 -2.70 -6.18
N PHE A 214 -17.35 -2.59 -5.65
CA PHE A 214 -18.47 -2.01 -6.43
C PHE A 214 -18.31 -0.51 -6.66
N ILE A 215 -17.68 0.24 -5.75
CA ILE A 215 -17.29 1.63 -6.02
C ILE A 215 -16.30 1.66 -7.19
N SER A 216 -15.26 0.83 -7.15
CA SER A 216 -14.24 0.76 -8.21
C SER A 216 -14.87 0.41 -9.57
N PHE A 217 -15.73 -0.61 -9.64
CA PHE A 217 -16.41 -1.01 -10.88
C PHE A 217 -17.30 0.11 -11.39
N THR A 218 -18.09 0.72 -10.53
CA THR A 218 -19.01 1.81 -10.93
C THR A 218 -18.24 3.02 -11.46
N LEU A 219 -17.17 3.42 -10.79
CA LEU A 219 -16.29 4.52 -11.23
C LEU A 219 -15.58 4.19 -12.55
N SER A 220 -15.13 2.94 -12.72
CA SER A 220 -14.52 2.47 -13.96
C SER A 220 -15.48 2.57 -15.14
N GLN A 221 -16.71 2.08 -14.99
CA GLN A 221 -17.75 2.18 -16.02
C GLN A 221 -18.08 3.64 -16.36
N LEU A 222 -18.20 4.50 -15.36
CA LEU A 222 -18.40 5.94 -15.54
C LEU A 222 -17.22 6.59 -16.30
N GLY A 223 -16.01 6.21 -15.96
CA GLY A 223 -14.79 6.66 -16.65
C GLY A 223 -14.82 6.28 -18.13
N MET A 224 -15.19 5.04 -18.44
CA MET A 224 -15.31 4.56 -19.81
C MET A 224 -16.45 5.24 -20.59
N ILE A 225 -17.61 5.53 -19.98
CA ILE A 225 -18.66 6.33 -20.60
C ILE A 225 -18.14 7.70 -21.02
N ARG A 226 -17.40 8.37 -20.12
CA ARG A 226 -16.77 9.68 -20.41
C ARG A 226 -15.73 9.58 -21.51
N HIS A 227 -14.92 8.52 -21.51
CA HIS A 227 -13.92 8.26 -22.53
C HIS A 227 -14.56 8.12 -23.93
N TRP A 228 -15.55 7.24 -24.08
CA TRP A 228 -16.26 7.08 -25.36
C TRP A 228 -17.01 8.34 -25.77
N THR A 229 -17.58 9.08 -24.83
CA THR A 229 -18.25 10.36 -25.13
C THR A 229 -17.25 11.39 -25.66
N ARG A 230 -16.00 11.43 -25.13
CA ARG A 230 -14.96 12.32 -25.65
C ARG A 230 -14.54 11.94 -27.06
N LEU A 231 -14.30 10.65 -27.32
CA LEU A 231 -13.95 10.17 -28.65
C LEU A 231 -15.06 10.44 -29.67
N LEU A 232 -16.32 10.26 -29.30
CA LEU A 232 -17.47 10.55 -30.17
C LEU A 232 -17.60 12.04 -30.57
N ARG A 233 -16.95 12.95 -29.83
CA ARG A 233 -16.95 14.39 -30.19
C ARG A 233 -15.96 14.72 -31.31
N VAL A 234 -14.93 13.92 -31.46
CA VAL A 234 -13.80 14.17 -32.39
C VAL A 234 -13.87 13.28 -33.63
N GLU A 235 -14.51 12.11 -33.50
CA GLU A 235 -14.58 11.12 -34.58
C GLU A 235 -15.61 11.50 -35.63
N GLU A 236 -15.24 11.52 -36.92
CA GLU A 236 -16.07 11.86 -38.03
C GLU A 236 -16.58 10.64 -38.82
N ASP A 237 -15.82 9.51 -38.80
CA ASP A 237 -16.22 8.30 -39.51
C ASP A 237 -17.49 7.65 -38.91
N PRO A 238 -18.56 7.51 -39.68
CA PRO A 238 -19.83 6.95 -39.19
C PRO A 238 -19.69 5.50 -38.67
N THR A 239 -18.83 4.70 -39.25
CA THR A 239 -18.62 3.29 -38.88
C THR A 239 -17.93 3.18 -37.52
N VAL A 240 -16.89 3.98 -37.30
CA VAL A 240 -16.16 4.07 -36.02
C VAL A 240 -17.04 4.67 -34.93
N ARG A 241 -17.81 5.74 -35.27
CA ARG A 241 -18.79 6.34 -34.33
C ARG A 241 -19.82 5.33 -33.82
N ARG A 242 -20.37 4.48 -34.72
CA ARG A 242 -21.31 3.43 -34.30
C ARG A 242 -20.66 2.43 -33.35
N SER A 243 -19.42 2.05 -33.60
CA SER A 243 -18.65 1.20 -32.68
C SER A 243 -18.48 1.85 -31.31
N TYR A 244 -18.11 3.13 -31.24
CA TYR A 244 -17.95 3.86 -29.97
C TYR A 244 -19.29 4.04 -29.24
N GLN A 245 -20.37 4.27 -29.97
CA GLN A 245 -21.72 4.32 -29.38
C GLN A 245 -22.11 3.01 -28.71
N ASN A 246 -21.89 1.88 -29.40
CA ASN A 246 -22.20 0.56 -28.83
C ASN A 246 -21.39 0.29 -27.57
N ARG A 247 -20.11 0.60 -27.58
CA ARG A 247 -19.24 0.46 -26.41
C ARG A 247 -19.68 1.35 -25.26
N ARG A 248 -20.11 2.61 -25.55
CA ARG A 248 -20.65 3.51 -24.54
C ARG A 248 -21.94 2.96 -23.93
N ILE A 249 -22.84 2.39 -24.73
CA ILE A 249 -24.10 1.77 -24.25
C ILE A 249 -23.79 0.59 -23.34
N VAL A 250 -22.88 -0.29 -23.73
CA VAL A 250 -22.46 -1.43 -22.89
C VAL A 250 -21.92 -0.95 -21.53
N ASN A 251 -21.06 0.07 -21.53
CA ASN A 251 -20.56 0.63 -20.28
C ASN A 251 -21.65 1.36 -19.47
N ALA A 252 -22.64 1.97 -20.12
CA ALA A 252 -23.78 2.59 -19.43
C ALA A 252 -24.65 1.55 -18.74
N ILE A 253 -24.93 0.42 -19.40
CA ILE A 253 -25.63 -0.72 -18.79
C ILE A 253 -24.82 -1.25 -17.61
N GLY A 254 -23.50 -1.46 -17.78
CA GLY A 254 -22.59 -1.87 -16.72
C GLY A 254 -22.61 -0.91 -15.53
N PHE A 255 -22.60 0.40 -15.79
CA PHE A 255 -22.71 1.43 -14.76
C PHE A 255 -24.02 1.35 -13.98
N MET A 256 -25.16 1.18 -14.68
CA MET A 256 -26.45 1.04 -14.02
C MET A 256 -26.50 -0.22 -13.14
N MET A 257 -26.00 -1.35 -13.65
CA MET A 257 -25.98 -2.62 -12.90
C MET A 257 -25.08 -2.52 -11.66
N THR A 258 -23.82 -2.10 -11.83
CA THR A 258 -22.88 -2.01 -10.71
C THR A 258 -23.29 -0.94 -9.70
N GLY A 259 -23.85 0.17 -10.16
CA GLY A 259 -24.40 1.25 -9.32
C GLY A 259 -25.60 0.80 -8.51
N SER A 260 -26.53 0.05 -9.11
CA SER A 260 -27.69 -0.53 -8.39
C SER A 260 -27.21 -1.50 -7.29
N VAL A 261 -26.26 -2.38 -7.61
CA VAL A 261 -25.67 -3.28 -6.62
C VAL A 261 -24.98 -2.49 -5.51
N LEU A 262 -24.22 -1.45 -5.85
CA LEU A 262 -23.57 -0.58 -4.85
C LEU A 262 -24.59 0.05 -3.88
N ILE A 263 -25.71 0.55 -4.39
CA ILE A 263 -26.78 1.11 -3.56
C ILE A 263 -27.34 0.03 -2.62
N ILE A 264 -27.64 -1.16 -3.15
CA ILE A 264 -28.15 -2.27 -2.36
C ILE A 264 -27.14 -2.67 -1.28
N VAL A 265 -25.85 -2.81 -1.63
CA VAL A 265 -24.78 -3.15 -0.69
C VAL A 265 -24.67 -2.09 0.42
N LEU A 266 -24.65 -0.81 0.04
CA LEU A 266 -24.60 0.28 1.03
C LEU A 266 -25.81 0.25 1.96
N ALA A 267 -27.03 0.15 1.42
CA ALA A 267 -28.25 0.13 2.22
C ALA A 267 -28.31 -1.07 3.19
N THR A 268 -27.85 -2.26 2.74
CA THR A 268 -27.96 -3.49 3.53
C THR A 268 -26.81 -3.73 4.50
N LYS A 269 -25.62 -3.16 4.24
CA LYS A 269 -24.40 -3.42 4.99
C LYS A 269 -23.86 -2.18 5.72
N PHE A 270 -24.51 -1.03 5.63
CA PHE A 270 -24.04 0.22 6.21
C PHE A 270 -23.75 0.10 7.71
N THR A 271 -24.70 -0.43 8.47
CA THR A 271 -24.57 -0.64 9.94
C THR A 271 -23.59 -1.74 10.32
N ARG A 272 -23.16 -2.57 9.34
CA ARG A 272 -22.22 -3.69 9.56
C ARG A 272 -20.77 -3.37 9.17
N GLY A 273 -20.43 -2.09 9.07
CA GLY A 273 -19.07 -1.62 8.80
C GLY A 273 -18.84 -1.00 7.42
N ALA A 274 -19.81 -1.03 6.50
CA ALA A 274 -19.68 -0.40 5.18
C ALA A 274 -19.47 1.11 5.25
N TRP A 275 -19.94 1.79 6.29
CA TRP A 275 -19.73 3.21 6.57
C TRP A 275 -18.24 3.58 6.66
N ILE A 276 -17.39 2.65 7.15
CA ILE A 276 -15.93 2.87 7.25
C ILE A 276 -15.35 3.16 5.87
N VAL A 277 -15.77 2.40 4.84
CA VAL A 277 -15.30 2.59 3.46
C VAL A 277 -15.77 3.93 2.91
N CYS A 278 -17.00 4.36 3.25
CA CYS A 278 -17.53 5.65 2.84
C CYS A 278 -16.73 6.84 3.40
N ILE A 279 -16.06 6.67 4.52
CA ILE A 279 -15.15 7.68 5.08
C ILE A 279 -13.72 7.48 4.55
N ALA A 280 -13.24 6.25 4.51
CA ALA A 280 -11.86 5.94 4.13
C ALA A 280 -11.54 6.36 2.70
N ILE A 281 -12.46 6.13 1.74
CA ILE A 281 -12.22 6.50 0.32
C ILE A 281 -12.05 8.01 0.13
N PRO A 282 -12.96 8.89 0.61
CA PRO A 282 -12.75 10.33 0.54
C PRO A 282 -11.46 10.81 1.25
N VAL A 283 -11.15 10.25 2.43
CA VAL A 283 -9.92 10.59 3.16
C VAL A 283 -8.69 10.23 2.33
N LEU A 284 -8.61 9.01 1.79
CA LEU A 284 -7.52 8.58 0.93
C LEU A 284 -7.42 9.45 -0.32
N PHE A 285 -8.56 9.78 -0.95
CA PHE A 285 -8.58 10.67 -2.10
C PHE A 285 -8.03 12.07 -1.78
N LEU A 286 -8.39 12.64 -0.64
CA LEU A 286 -7.88 13.93 -0.18
C LEU A 286 -6.37 13.88 0.09
N ILE A 287 -5.89 12.81 0.72
CA ILE A 287 -4.45 12.58 0.93
C ILE A 287 -3.72 12.52 -0.42
N MET A 288 -4.23 11.73 -1.38
CA MET A 288 -3.64 11.62 -2.71
C MET A 288 -3.60 12.98 -3.43
N LYS A 289 -4.67 13.78 -3.32
CA LYS A 289 -4.73 15.12 -3.89
C LYS A 289 -3.76 16.09 -3.20
N ALA A 290 -3.59 15.98 -1.89
CA ALA A 290 -2.61 16.77 -1.15
C ALA A 290 -1.17 16.44 -1.59
N ILE A 291 -0.86 15.15 -1.77
CA ILE A 291 0.44 14.68 -2.28
C ILE A 291 0.67 15.22 -3.70
N GLN A 292 -0.30 15.10 -4.59
CA GLN A 292 -0.21 15.63 -5.96
C GLN A 292 0.09 17.13 -5.95
N LYS A 293 -0.70 17.90 -5.20
CA LYS A 293 -0.52 19.36 -5.10
C LYS A 293 0.85 19.74 -4.54
N HIS A 294 1.37 18.96 -3.59
CA HIS A 294 2.72 19.14 -3.07
C HIS A 294 3.77 18.94 -4.16
N TYR A 295 3.71 17.83 -4.91
CA TYR A 295 4.67 17.56 -5.99
C TYR A 295 4.58 18.60 -7.13
N GLU A 296 3.38 19.06 -7.49
CA GLU A 296 3.20 20.13 -8.49
C GLU A 296 3.86 21.43 -8.02
N ARG A 297 3.68 21.79 -6.74
CA ARG A 297 4.33 22.98 -6.16
C ARG A 297 5.85 22.86 -6.19
N VAL A 298 6.38 21.72 -5.71
CA VAL A 298 7.82 21.45 -5.73
C VAL A 298 8.39 21.50 -7.16
N ALA A 299 7.65 20.96 -8.13
CA ALA A 299 8.07 21.02 -9.53
C ALA A 299 8.17 22.45 -10.05
N ILE A 300 7.21 23.32 -9.69
CA ILE A 300 7.24 24.75 -10.06
C ILE A 300 8.41 25.45 -9.37
N GLU A 301 8.60 25.21 -8.07
CA GLU A 301 9.68 25.82 -7.29
C GLU A 301 11.09 25.42 -7.76
N LEU A 302 11.23 24.20 -8.31
CA LEU A 302 12.50 23.67 -8.82
C LEU A 302 12.75 23.95 -10.30
N THR A 303 11.77 24.51 -11.01
CA THR A 303 11.97 24.85 -12.43
C THR A 303 12.83 26.11 -12.54
N PRO A 304 14.02 26.04 -13.16
CA PRO A 304 14.86 27.22 -13.35
C PRO A 304 14.13 28.29 -14.19
N GLU A 305 14.31 29.55 -13.87
CA GLU A 305 13.82 30.64 -14.70
C GLU A 305 14.62 30.69 -16.03
N ASP A 306 13.97 31.06 -17.14
CA ASP A 306 14.59 31.09 -18.48
C ASP A 306 15.87 31.96 -18.55
N ASN A 307 16.01 32.91 -17.62
CA ASN A 307 17.17 33.78 -17.49
C ASN A 307 18.15 33.39 -16.37
N GLU A 308 17.91 32.27 -15.69
CA GLU A 308 18.77 31.81 -14.61
C GLU A 308 20.12 31.33 -15.17
N ARG A 309 21.16 32.11 -14.93
CA ARG A 309 22.51 31.75 -15.40
C ARG A 309 23.19 30.85 -14.38
N PHE A 310 23.93 29.86 -14.86
CA PHE A 310 24.86 29.09 -14.04
C PHE A 310 25.99 30.01 -13.57
N LEU A 311 25.82 30.62 -12.39
CA LEU A 311 26.79 31.50 -11.79
C LEU A 311 27.56 30.76 -10.69
N LEU A 312 28.88 30.90 -10.71
CA LEU A 312 29.72 30.40 -9.62
C LEU A 312 29.40 31.15 -8.30
N PRO A 313 29.52 30.48 -7.14
CA PRO A 313 29.48 31.17 -5.85
C PRO A 313 30.44 32.35 -5.83
N ALA A 314 30.03 33.47 -5.22
CA ALA A 314 30.90 34.64 -5.11
C ALA A 314 32.05 34.37 -4.14
N ARG A 315 31.73 33.75 -3.00
CA ARG A 315 32.69 33.26 -1.99
C ARG A 315 32.26 31.92 -1.48
N VAL A 316 33.22 31.07 -1.11
CA VAL A 316 33.03 29.80 -0.47
C VAL A 316 33.69 29.83 0.90
N HIS A 317 32.87 29.77 1.95
CA HIS A 317 33.32 29.65 3.34
C HIS A 317 33.32 28.17 3.72
N ALA A 318 34.49 27.59 3.90
CA ALA A 318 34.64 26.18 4.27
C ALA A 318 34.91 26.04 5.76
N VAL A 319 34.13 25.23 6.42
CA VAL A 319 34.23 24.93 7.85
C VAL A 319 34.43 23.44 8.02
N VAL A 320 35.52 23.02 8.66
CA VAL A 320 35.80 21.59 8.92
C VAL A 320 35.64 21.33 10.42
N LEU A 321 34.76 20.39 10.77
CA LEU A 321 34.57 19.98 12.15
C LEU A 321 35.69 19.06 12.59
N VAL A 322 36.27 19.32 13.77
CA VAL A 322 37.36 18.58 14.33
C VAL A 322 37.04 18.23 15.78
N ALA A 323 36.82 16.95 16.07
CA ALA A 323 36.73 16.47 17.44
C ALA A 323 38.09 16.01 17.94
N LYS A 324 38.85 15.32 17.10
CA LYS A 324 40.26 14.83 17.37
C LYS A 324 41.00 14.72 16.03
N LEU A 325 42.31 14.76 16.08
CA LEU A 325 43.17 14.59 14.91
C LEU A 325 43.31 13.10 14.53
N HIS A 326 42.30 12.62 13.82
CA HIS A 326 42.27 11.28 13.24
C HIS A 326 42.49 11.32 11.71
N LYS A 327 42.77 10.15 11.11
CA LYS A 327 42.89 10.03 9.64
C LYS A 327 41.71 10.64 8.87
N PRO A 328 40.43 10.43 9.24
CA PRO A 328 39.30 11.09 8.58
C PRO A 328 39.35 12.61 8.65
N THR A 329 39.72 13.18 9.81
CA THR A 329 39.87 14.63 10.00
C THR A 329 40.95 15.23 9.09
N LEU A 330 42.11 14.60 9.04
CA LEU A 330 43.22 15.07 8.17
C LEU A 330 42.82 14.99 6.68
N ARG A 331 42.11 13.94 6.30
CA ARG A 331 41.57 13.82 4.91
C ARG A 331 40.54 14.88 4.60
N ALA A 332 39.65 15.19 5.53
CA ALA A 332 38.64 16.23 5.36
C ALA A 332 39.29 17.62 5.23
N LEU A 333 40.29 17.94 6.04
CA LEU A 333 41.10 19.17 5.96
C LEU A 333 41.84 19.27 4.61
N ALA A 334 42.47 18.19 4.17
CA ALA A 334 43.15 18.13 2.89
C ALA A 334 42.18 18.34 1.71
N TYR A 335 41.00 17.71 1.77
CA TYR A 335 39.97 17.86 0.77
C TYR A 335 39.37 19.28 0.75
N ALA A 336 39.03 19.81 1.93
CA ALA A 336 38.51 21.17 2.03
C ALA A 336 39.53 22.21 1.48
N ARG A 337 40.80 22.00 1.74
CA ARG A 337 41.88 22.85 1.22
C ARG A 337 42.00 22.74 -0.32
N ALA A 338 41.86 21.52 -0.84
CA ALA A 338 41.95 21.27 -2.28
C ALA A 338 40.84 21.97 -3.08
N THR A 339 39.68 22.23 -2.49
CA THR A 339 38.58 23.01 -3.12
C THR A 339 38.85 24.51 -3.22
N ARG A 340 39.97 24.99 -2.67
CA ARG A 340 40.38 26.40 -2.68
C ARG A 340 39.26 27.36 -2.26
N PRO A 341 38.67 27.21 -1.07
CA PRO A 341 37.63 28.09 -0.60
C PRO A 341 38.20 29.51 -0.32
N SER A 342 37.31 30.52 -0.29
CA SER A 342 37.69 31.87 0.05
C SER A 342 38.15 32.02 1.51
N THR A 343 37.53 31.26 2.41
CA THR A 343 37.96 31.10 3.80
C THR A 343 37.90 29.65 4.21
N LEU A 344 38.86 29.20 4.98
CA LEU A 344 38.89 27.84 5.52
C LEU A 344 39.21 27.90 7.02
N GLU A 345 38.32 27.39 7.82
CA GLU A 345 38.43 27.31 9.26
C GLU A 345 38.16 25.90 9.76
N ALA A 346 38.85 25.49 10.78
CA ALA A 346 38.58 24.28 11.53
C ALA A 346 37.83 24.64 12.82
N LEU A 347 36.75 23.92 13.13
CA LEU A 347 35.97 24.15 14.36
C LEU A 347 36.07 22.94 15.28
N THR A 348 36.37 23.21 16.54
CA THR A 348 36.18 22.24 17.63
C THR A 348 35.20 22.81 18.65
N VAL A 349 34.49 21.95 19.35
CA VAL A 349 33.57 22.33 20.43
C VAL A 349 34.16 21.79 21.75
N GLU A 350 34.37 22.65 22.69
CA GLU A 350 34.84 22.28 24.00
C GLU A 350 33.69 21.71 24.84
N VAL A 351 33.72 20.42 25.03
CA VAL A 351 32.68 19.69 25.79
C VAL A 351 33.15 19.48 27.26
N SER A 352 34.45 19.40 27.50
CA SER A 352 35.04 19.26 28.80
C SER A 352 36.27 20.17 28.92
N GLU A 353 36.46 20.79 30.08
CA GLU A 353 37.62 21.64 30.35
C GLU A 353 38.93 20.89 30.09
N GLY A 354 39.85 21.52 29.34
CA GLY A 354 41.16 20.98 28.99
C GLY A 354 41.21 20.01 27.81
N GLU A 355 40.06 19.59 27.23
CA GLU A 355 40.07 18.70 26.08
C GLU A 355 40.51 19.41 24.79
N SER A 356 40.23 20.71 24.69
CA SER A 356 40.65 21.56 23.59
C SER A 356 42.13 21.91 23.63
N GLU A 357 42.74 22.03 24.80
CA GLU A 357 44.17 22.36 24.94
C GLU A 357 45.06 21.30 24.28
N ALA A 358 44.82 20.02 24.57
CA ALA A 358 45.57 18.92 23.98
C ALA A 358 45.46 18.87 22.44
N LEU A 359 44.26 19.28 21.91
CA LEU A 359 44.03 19.37 20.47
C LEU A 359 44.80 20.56 19.87
N ILE A 360 44.81 21.71 20.55
CA ILE A 360 45.56 22.91 20.13
C ILE A 360 47.04 22.61 20.06
N ASP A 361 47.62 22.01 21.12
CA ASP A 361 49.02 21.64 21.17
C ASP A 361 49.41 20.67 20.04
N GLU A 362 48.58 19.70 19.78
CA GLU A 362 48.82 18.78 18.65
C GLU A 362 48.68 19.45 17.28
N TRP A 363 47.76 20.41 17.17
CA TRP A 363 47.56 21.20 15.96
C TRP A 363 48.79 22.05 15.61
N GLU A 364 49.35 22.72 16.60
CA GLU A 364 50.53 23.55 16.46
C GLU A 364 51.78 22.70 16.19
N ARG A 365 51.92 21.60 16.93
CA ARG A 365 53.05 20.67 16.73
C ARG A 365 53.08 20.10 15.30
N ARG A 366 51.90 19.87 14.70
CA ARG A 366 51.81 19.37 13.33
C ARG A 366 51.82 20.47 12.27
N GLN A 367 51.87 21.74 12.69
CA GLN A 367 51.90 22.92 11.82
C GLN A 367 50.75 22.88 10.76
N ILE A 368 49.55 22.55 11.20
CA ILE A 368 48.39 22.45 10.27
C ILE A 368 48.05 23.88 9.79
N PRO A 369 48.15 24.16 8.48
CA PRO A 369 47.97 25.53 7.93
C PRO A 369 46.50 25.89 7.75
N VAL A 370 45.69 25.71 8.81
CA VAL A 370 44.25 26.06 8.88
C VAL A 370 44.01 26.59 10.28
N THR A 371 43.34 27.69 10.42
CA THR A 371 42.98 28.27 11.72
C THR A 371 41.99 27.38 12.47
N LEU A 372 42.37 26.96 13.67
CA LEU A 372 41.50 26.19 14.57
C LEU A 372 40.73 27.18 15.47
N LYS A 373 39.43 27.07 15.50
CA LYS A 373 38.51 27.88 16.31
C LYS A 373 37.83 26.99 17.34
N VAL A 374 37.93 27.35 18.61
CA VAL A 374 37.27 26.63 19.71
C VAL A 374 35.94 27.30 20.01
N LEU A 375 34.86 26.53 20.03
CA LEU A 375 33.54 26.97 20.43
C LEU A 375 33.24 26.47 21.85
N GLU A 376 32.88 27.38 22.74
CA GLU A 376 32.44 27.02 24.08
C GLU A 376 31.07 26.34 24.06
N SER A 377 30.89 25.32 24.88
CA SER A 377 29.60 24.62 25.05
C SER A 377 29.30 24.38 26.54
N PRO A 378 28.70 25.37 27.23
CA PRO A 378 28.32 25.26 28.63
C PRO A 378 27.44 24.08 28.96
N PHE A 379 26.66 23.62 27.99
CA PHE A 379 25.69 22.49 28.12
C PHE A 379 26.23 21.16 27.58
N ARG A 380 27.50 21.08 27.24
CA ARG A 380 28.16 19.87 26.66
C ARG A 380 27.46 19.37 25.38
N GLU A 381 26.83 20.28 24.63
CA GLU A 381 26.16 20.00 23.35
C GLU A 381 27.06 20.43 22.18
N ILE A 382 27.27 19.53 21.22
CA ILE A 382 28.11 19.83 20.04
C ILE A 382 27.30 20.53 18.93
N THR A 383 26.06 20.15 18.75
CA THR A 383 25.27 20.52 17.57
C THR A 383 24.89 21.99 17.54
N ARG A 384 24.41 22.53 18.65
CA ARG A 384 23.93 23.91 18.72
C ARG A 384 25.02 24.96 18.50
N PRO A 385 26.19 24.89 19.19
CA PRO A 385 27.26 25.87 18.96
C PRO A 385 27.74 25.88 17.51
N VAL A 386 27.81 24.70 16.86
CA VAL A 386 28.21 24.62 15.45
C VAL A 386 27.18 25.26 14.53
N VAL A 387 25.89 24.97 14.74
CA VAL A 387 24.81 25.58 13.93
C VAL A 387 24.77 27.10 14.11
N ASP A 388 24.87 27.57 15.36
CA ASP A 388 24.87 28.99 15.66
C ASP A 388 26.10 29.68 15.05
N TYR A 389 27.25 29.04 15.08
CA TYR A 389 28.45 29.53 14.41
C TYR A 389 28.27 29.62 12.89
N VAL A 390 27.80 28.56 12.26
CA VAL A 390 27.55 28.53 10.79
C VAL A 390 26.58 29.64 10.39
N ARG A 391 25.58 29.91 11.21
CA ARG A 391 24.61 31.00 10.99
C ARG A 391 25.25 32.38 11.15
N SER A 392 26.23 32.51 12.02
CA SER A 392 26.93 33.78 12.27
C SER A 392 27.90 34.16 11.15
N ILE A 393 28.25 33.24 10.28
CA ILE A 393 29.13 33.53 9.13
C ILE A 393 28.42 34.54 8.23
N ARG A 394 29.02 35.72 8.15
CA ARG A 394 28.49 36.81 7.33
C ARG A 394 28.57 36.45 5.85
N ARG A 395 27.45 36.49 5.17
CA ARG A 395 27.32 36.37 3.72
C ARG A 395 27.13 37.77 3.16
N ASP A 396 28.13 38.26 2.41
CA ASP A 396 28.07 39.61 1.79
C ASP A 396 27.27 39.59 0.49
N SER A 397 27.04 38.41 -0.07
CA SER A 397 26.27 38.19 -1.28
C SER A 397 25.31 37.00 -1.10
N PRO A 398 24.10 37.04 -1.71
CA PRO A 398 23.22 35.88 -1.80
C PRO A 398 23.87 34.62 -2.46
N ARG A 399 24.96 34.86 -3.20
CA ARG A 399 25.73 33.78 -3.87
C ARG A 399 26.89 33.24 -3.02
N ASP A 400 27.05 33.69 -1.79
CA ASP A 400 28.07 33.16 -0.89
C ASP A 400 27.60 31.80 -0.35
N LEU A 401 28.48 30.82 -0.44
CA LEU A 401 28.21 29.45 -0.03
C LEU A 401 28.98 29.12 1.26
N VAL A 402 28.30 28.55 2.23
CA VAL A 402 28.93 27.98 3.42
C VAL A 402 28.94 26.45 3.28
N THR A 403 30.13 25.86 3.28
CA THR A 403 30.32 24.40 3.18
C THR A 403 30.83 23.86 4.48
N VAL A 404 30.11 22.95 5.11
CA VAL A 404 30.52 22.28 6.36
C VAL A 404 30.99 20.87 6.07
N TYR A 405 32.25 20.58 6.37
CA TYR A 405 32.83 19.26 6.25
C TYR A 405 32.73 18.55 7.61
N VAL A 406 32.02 17.44 7.62
CA VAL A 406 31.82 16.61 8.82
C VAL A 406 32.58 15.30 8.61
N PRO A 407 33.78 15.14 9.22
CA PRO A 407 34.54 13.88 9.16
C PRO A 407 33.74 12.78 9.85
N GLU A 408 33.55 11.67 9.17
CA GLU A 408 32.80 10.53 9.69
C GLU A 408 33.58 9.23 9.43
N TYR A 409 33.55 8.35 10.40
CA TYR A 409 34.09 6.99 10.25
C TYR A 409 32.94 6.08 9.78
N VAL A 410 33.12 5.48 8.61
CA VAL A 410 32.16 4.52 8.06
C VAL A 410 32.52 3.14 8.60
N VAL A 411 31.61 2.57 9.36
CA VAL A 411 31.73 1.22 9.93
C VAL A 411 31.48 0.13 8.90
N GLY A 412 32.08 -1.05 9.10
CA GLY A 412 31.95 -2.17 8.15
C GLY A 412 30.59 -2.86 8.20
N HIS A 413 29.94 -2.92 9.37
CA HIS A 413 28.66 -3.59 9.57
C HIS A 413 27.62 -2.63 10.15
N TRP A 414 26.37 -2.78 9.74
CA TRP A 414 25.28 -1.88 10.15
C TRP A 414 25.04 -1.82 11.67
N TRP A 415 25.27 -2.92 12.40
CA TRP A 415 25.08 -2.99 13.86
C TRP A 415 26.17 -2.24 14.63
N GLU A 416 27.36 -2.03 14.05
CA GLU A 416 28.43 -1.24 14.66
C GLU A 416 28.03 0.23 14.80
N HIS A 417 27.09 0.72 13.97
CA HIS A 417 26.52 2.07 14.12
C HIS A 417 25.85 2.29 15.49
N LEU A 418 25.34 1.23 16.13
CA LEU A 418 24.72 1.33 17.46
C LEU A 418 25.77 1.59 18.57
N LEU A 419 27.04 1.21 18.35
CA LEU A 419 28.13 1.39 19.29
C LEU A 419 28.81 2.74 19.14
N HIS A 420 28.59 3.46 18.06
CA HIS A 420 29.22 4.76 17.81
C HIS A 420 28.23 5.91 18.07
N ASN A 421 28.79 7.01 18.60
CA ASN A 421 27.97 8.22 18.82
C ASN A 421 27.57 8.83 17.49
N GLN A 422 26.25 8.90 17.25
CA GLN A 422 25.67 9.43 16.01
C GLN A 422 25.61 10.97 15.96
N SER A 423 26.56 11.67 16.60
CA SER A 423 26.64 13.14 16.64
C SER A 423 26.70 13.76 15.23
N ALA A 424 27.44 13.13 14.32
CA ALA A 424 27.52 13.56 12.92
C ALA A 424 26.15 13.51 12.21
N LEU A 425 25.39 12.45 12.42
CA LEU A 425 24.04 12.31 11.84
C LEU A 425 23.08 13.37 12.40
N ARG A 426 23.12 13.62 13.71
CA ARG A 426 22.28 14.66 14.34
C ARG A 426 22.63 16.05 13.81
N LEU A 427 23.92 16.35 13.66
CA LEU A 427 24.36 17.63 13.11
C LEU A 427 23.96 17.80 11.66
N LYS A 428 24.19 16.80 10.80
CA LYS A 428 23.73 16.80 9.40
C LYS A 428 22.23 17.06 9.31
N SER A 429 21.43 16.35 10.12
CA SER A 429 19.97 16.56 10.16
C SER A 429 19.60 17.98 10.58
N ARG A 430 20.26 18.54 11.59
CA ARG A 430 19.98 19.91 12.01
C ARG A 430 20.40 20.95 10.97
N LEU A 431 21.55 20.78 10.34
CA LEU A 431 22.00 21.69 9.27
C LEU A 431 21.08 21.63 8.04
N LEU A 432 20.52 20.45 7.72
CA LEU A 432 19.57 20.28 6.60
C LEU A 432 18.25 21.06 6.80
N PHE A 433 17.78 21.14 8.04
CA PHE A 433 16.53 21.87 8.39
C PHE A 433 16.79 23.29 8.94
N THR A 434 18.01 23.79 8.78
CA THR A 434 18.35 25.15 9.19
C THR A 434 18.49 26.00 7.92
N PRO A 435 17.62 27.02 7.72
CA PRO A 435 17.66 27.87 6.54
C PRO A 435 18.92 28.74 6.48
#